data_e2eab808befb7aa833bff88844f56cca
#
_entry.id   e2eab808befb7aa833bff88844f56cca
#
_cell.length_a   1.000
_cell.length_b   1.000
_cell.length_c   1.000
_cell.angle_alpha   90.00
_cell.angle_beta   90.00
_cell.angle_gamma   90.00
#
_symmetry.space_group_name_H-M   'P 1'
#
loop_
_entity.id
_entity.type
_entity.pdbx_description
1 polymer ?
#
loop_
_entity_poly.entity_id
_entity_poly.type
_entity_poly.pdbx_seq_one_letter_code
_entity_poly.pdbx_strand_id
1 'polypeptide(L)'
;LGALALRLPIKAADPDWCPTTATDARAFYYNPDYIAALSLDETQFVLAHDALHCALSHFARRQHRLRRKWDLACDHAINPLLIEDGLTPPPAALNNPRFKGLTAEEIYPLLEEEDDAETLDRHVYDADNQRGGNQSGLSEKDLDKSNEGDEPHPENGEKGGGNQSQPGEGQGQEKADGAPQP
;
A
#
# COMPACT_ATOMS: atom_id res chain seq x y z
N LEU A 1 -10.07 16.74 10.18
CA LEU A 1 -8.96 15.84 10.55
C LEU A 1 -9.05 15.45 12.04
N GLY A 2 -9.15 16.39 12.98
CA GLY A 2 -9.20 16.08 14.42
C GLY A 2 -10.27 15.08 14.83
N ALA A 3 -11.47 15.12 14.22
CA ALA A 3 -12.54 14.18 14.51
C ALA A 3 -12.22 12.73 14.06
N LEU A 4 -11.40 12.53 13.05
CA LEU A 4 -10.96 11.22 12.60
C LEU A 4 -9.85 10.68 13.51
N ALA A 5 -8.85 11.49 13.82
CA ALA A 5 -7.76 11.13 14.73
C ALA A 5 -8.28 10.70 16.12
N LEU A 6 -9.33 11.36 16.64
CA LEU A 6 -9.93 11.04 17.93
C LEU A 6 -10.79 9.75 17.94
N ARG A 7 -11.07 9.15 16.80
CA ARG A 7 -11.88 7.92 16.71
C ARG A 7 -11.07 6.64 16.66
N LEU A 8 -9.82 6.71 16.25
CA LEU A 8 -8.96 5.54 16.20
C LEU A 8 -8.23 5.35 17.54
N PRO A 9 -8.12 4.12 18.04
CA PRO A 9 -7.32 3.82 19.20
C PRO A 9 -5.86 4.25 18.98
N ILE A 10 -5.27 4.91 19.98
CA ILE A 10 -3.85 5.29 19.99
C ILE A 10 -3.11 4.31 20.88
N LYS A 11 -2.07 3.65 20.37
CA LYS A 11 -1.35 2.56 21.03
C LYS A 11 0.16 2.82 21.01
N ALA A 12 0.79 2.71 22.17
CA ALA A 12 2.25 2.64 22.22
C ALA A 12 2.74 1.36 21.53
N ALA A 13 3.81 1.48 20.77
CA ALA A 13 4.40 0.40 20.00
C ALA A 13 5.87 0.19 20.37
N ASP A 14 6.37 -1.00 20.10
CA ASP A 14 7.78 -1.33 20.27
C ASP A 14 8.61 -0.60 19.20
N PRO A 15 9.69 0.12 19.59
CA PRO A 15 10.56 0.83 18.66
C PRO A 15 11.19 -0.03 17.58
N ASP A 16 11.38 -1.33 17.83
CA ASP A 16 12.00 -2.25 16.87
C ASP A 16 11.20 -2.37 15.56
N TRP A 17 9.86 -2.29 15.64
CA TRP A 17 9.00 -2.34 14.46
C TRP A 17 8.36 -0.99 14.08
N CYS A 18 8.23 -0.07 15.05
CA CYS A 18 7.64 1.25 14.86
C CYS A 18 8.61 2.31 15.37
N PRO A 19 9.61 2.71 14.58
CA PRO A 19 10.62 3.67 15.02
C PRO A 19 10.07 5.09 15.23
N THR A 20 9.01 5.47 14.53
CA THR A 20 8.35 6.78 14.59
C THR A 20 6.88 6.63 14.96
N THR A 21 6.00 6.68 13.98
CA THR A 21 4.57 6.35 14.08
C THR A 21 4.19 5.32 13.01
N ALA A 22 3.01 4.73 13.14
CA ALA A 22 2.46 3.84 12.15
C ALA A 22 0.93 3.84 12.20
N THR A 23 0.28 3.53 11.09
CA THR A 23 -1.16 3.31 11.06
C THR A 23 -1.55 2.17 10.12
N ASP A 24 -2.61 1.44 10.50
CA ASP A 24 -3.25 0.39 9.71
C ASP A 24 -4.70 0.76 9.32
N ALA A 25 -5.03 2.05 9.41
CA ALA A 25 -6.38 2.60 9.28
C ALA A 25 -7.39 2.11 10.35
N ARG A 26 -6.96 1.32 11.34
CA ARG A 26 -7.77 0.85 12.47
C ARG A 26 -7.29 1.38 13.81
N ALA A 27 -5.98 1.69 13.90
CA ALA A 27 -5.33 2.25 15.07
C ALA A 27 -4.14 3.12 14.65
N PHE A 28 -3.77 4.06 15.51
CA PHE A 28 -2.50 4.76 15.47
C PHE A 28 -1.53 4.09 16.43
N TYR A 29 -0.33 3.80 15.96
CA TYR A 29 0.76 3.29 16.74
C TYR A 29 1.85 4.35 16.84
N TYR A 30 2.51 4.44 17.97
CA TYR A 30 3.58 5.42 18.16
C TYR A 30 4.71 4.87 19.01
N ASN A 31 5.91 5.29 18.69
CA ASN A 31 7.08 5.12 19.55
C ASN A 31 7.05 6.23 20.63
N PRO A 32 6.99 5.87 21.92
CA PRO A 32 6.97 6.87 23.01
C PRO A 32 8.19 7.79 23.02
N ASP A 33 9.39 7.27 22.73
CA ASP A 33 10.63 8.05 22.73
C ASP A 33 10.67 9.04 21.55
N TYR A 34 10.17 8.63 20.38
CA TYR A 34 10.03 9.52 19.24
C TYR A 34 9.07 10.68 19.53
N ILE A 35 7.89 10.40 20.05
CA ILE A 35 6.91 11.43 20.39
C ILE A 35 7.42 12.35 21.51
N ALA A 36 8.15 11.81 22.50
CA ALA A 36 8.75 12.61 23.57
C ALA A 36 9.85 13.57 23.07
N ALA A 37 10.47 13.28 21.94
CA ALA A 37 11.49 14.14 21.31
C ALA A 37 10.88 15.28 20.47
N LEU A 38 9.61 15.19 20.09
CA LEU A 38 8.92 16.20 19.29
C LEU A 38 8.34 17.32 20.16
N SER A 39 8.24 18.50 19.59
CA SER A 39 7.41 19.58 20.12
C SER A 39 5.92 19.24 20.01
N LEU A 40 5.07 19.99 20.71
CA LEU A 40 3.62 19.83 20.59
C LEU A 40 3.13 20.06 19.15
N ASP A 41 3.68 21.08 18.48
CA ASP A 41 3.29 21.44 17.12
C ASP A 41 3.70 20.35 16.11
N GLU A 42 4.90 19.78 16.25
CA GLU A 42 5.35 18.63 15.45
C GLU A 42 4.53 17.37 15.72
N THR A 43 4.15 17.12 16.99
CA THR A 43 3.26 16.02 17.35
C THR A 43 1.88 16.18 16.70
N GLN A 44 1.34 17.40 16.65
CA GLN A 44 0.09 17.69 15.94
C GLN A 44 0.20 17.41 14.44
N PHE A 45 1.34 17.77 13.84
CA PHE A 45 1.61 17.46 12.44
C PHE A 45 1.57 15.95 12.18
N VAL A 46 2.32 15.17 12.96
CA VAL A 46 2.39 13.70 12.80
C VAL A 46 1.02 13.05 12.95
N LEU A 47 0.23 13.43 13.95
CA LEU A 47 -1.13 12.91 14.13
C LEU A 47 -2.06 13.30 12.96
N ALA A 48 -1.93 14.50 12.42
CA ALA A 48 -2.70 14.96 11.27
C ALA A 48 -2.28 14.23 9.99
N HIS A 49 -0.98 13.95 9.83
CA HIS A 49 -0.40 13.17 8.75
C HIS A 49 -0.98 11.75 8.71
N ASP A 50 -0.88 10.99 9.80
CA ASP A 50 -1.46 9.64 9.90
C ASP A 50 -2.98 9.64 9.64
N ALA A 51 -3.68 10.67 10.15
CA ALA A 51 -5.12 10.82 9.92
C ALA A 51 -5.44 11.09 8.43
N LEU A 52 -4.60 11.81 7.70
CA LEU A 52 -4.78 12.04 6.26
C LEU A 52 -4.58 10.78 5.43
N HIS A 53 -3.62 9.92 5.77
CA HIS A 53 -3.48 8.62 5.12
C HIS A 53 -4.78 7.81 5.19
N CYS A 54 -5.43 7.80 6.35
CA CYS A 54 -6.72 7.15 6.54
C CYS A 54 -7.85 7.84 5.76
N ALA A 55 -7.93 9.18 5.85
CA ALA A 55 -8.99 9.98 5.22
C ALA A 55 -8.96 9.89 3.70
N LEU A 56 -7.77 9.87 3.11
CA LEU A 56 -7.54 9.77 1.68
C LEU A 56 -7.51 8.32 1.17
N SER A 57 -7.72 7.34 2.06
CA SER A 57 -7.75 5.91 1.74
C SER A 57 -6.48 5.40 1.03
N HIS A 58 -5.30 5.91 1.41
CA HIS A 58 -4.03 5.58 0.76
C HIS A 58 -3.74 4.08 0.79
N PHE A 59 -4.12 3.37 1.86
CA PHE A 59 -3.98 1.92 2.00
C PHE A 59 -4.73 1.14 0.90
N ALA A 60 -5.99 1.50 0.65
CA ALA A 60 -6.80 0.85 -0.38
C ALA A 60 -6.39 1.27 -1.80
N ARG A 61 -5.91 2.50 -1.97
CA ARG A 61 -5.51 3.07 -3.25
C ARG A 61 -4.15 2.61 -3.74
N ARG A 62 -3.35 1.94 -2.91
CA ARG A 62 -2.06 1.37 -3.32
C ARG A 62 -2.22 0.39 -4.48
N GLN A 63 -3.20 -0.49 -4.42
CA GLN A 63 -3.43 -1.53 -5.43
C GLN A 63 -2.16 -2.36 -5.70
N HIS A 64 -1.71 -2.43 -6.95
CA HIS A 64 -0.54 -3.19 -7.42
C HIS A 64 0.79 -2.39 -7.38
N ARG A 65 0.79 -1.18 -6.83
CA ARG A 65 2.00 -0.34 -6.77
C ARG A 65 2.99 -0.87 -5.75
N LEU A 66 4.28 -0.67 -6.02
CA LEU A 66 5.36 -0.96 -5.08
C LEU A 66 5.13 -0.19 -3.78
N ARG A 67 5.17 -0.89 -2.66
CA ARG A 67 4.79 -0.36 -1.36
C ARG A 67 5.59 0.89 -1.01
N ARG A 68 6.93 0.76 -0.90
CA ARG A 68 7.81 1.88 -0.53
C ARG A 68 7.60 3.12 -1.41
N LYS A 69 7.58 2.92 -2.72
CA LYS A 69 7.38 4.01 -3.69
C LYS A 69 6.00 4.66 -3.56
N TRP A 70 4.97 3.86 -3.24
CA TRP A 70 3.64 4.38 -2.97
C TRP A 70 3.57 5.18 -1.67
N ASP A 71 4.20 4.68 -0.60
CA ASP A 71 4.24 5.35 0.69
C ASP A 71 4.94 6.71 0.58
N LEU A 72 6.10 6.78 -0.10
CA LEU A 72 6.78 8.05 -0.43
C LEU A 72 5.90 9.01 -1.25
N ALA A 73 5.16 8.49 -2.25
CA ALA A 73 4.25 9.31 -3.05
C ALA A 73 3.12 9.89 -2.20
N CYS A 74 2.60 9.12 -1.24
CA CYS A 74 1.58 9.57 -0.31
C CYS A 74 2.08 10.68 0.62
N ASP A 75 3.29 10.51 1.18
CA ASP A 75 3.91 11.53 2.05
C ASP A 75 4.14 12.83 1.30
N HIS A 76 4.68 12.76 0.09
CA HIS A 76 4.85 13.93 -0.77
C HIS A 76 3.54 14.61 -1.16
N ALA A 77 2.43 13.88 -1.19
CA ALA A 77 1.11 14.46 -1.48
C ALA A 77 0.52 15.17 -0.27
N ILE A 78 0.69 14.64 0.95
CA ILE A 78 -0.02 15.16 2.14
C ILE A 78 0.79 16.15 2.97
N ASN A 79 2.13 16.00 3.05
CA ASN A 79 2.94 16.92 3.86
C ASN A 79 2.80 18.38 3.41
N PRO A 80 2.84 18.72 2.10
CA PRO A 80 2.59 20.09 1.67
C PRO A 80 1.21 20.64 2.07
N LEU A 81 0.16 19.80 2.08
CA LEU A 81 -1.18 20.21 2.49
C LEU A 81 -1.22 20.64 3.96
N LEU A 82 -0.56 19.87 4.84
CA LEU A 82 -0.48 20.18 6.26
C LEU A 82 0.35 21.44 6.54
N ILE A 83 1.45 21.62 5.81
CA ILE A 83 2.30 22.82 5.91
C ILE A 83 1.53 24.06 5.45
N GLU A 84 0.76 23.97 4.37
CA GLU A 84 -0.08 25.06 3.87
C GLU A 84 -1.24 25.41 4.83
N ASP A 85 -1.74 24.40 5.56
CA ASP A 85 -2.74 24.59 6.62
C ASP A 85 -2.13 25.14 7.92
N GLY A 86 -0.82 25.40 7.94
CA GLY A 86 -0.10 26.07 9.02
C GLY A 86 0.46 25.15 10.09
N LEU A 87 0.49 23.82 9.88
CA LEU A 87 1.11 22.89 10.81
C LEU A 87 2.64 22.90 10.65
N THR A 88 3.34 22.67 11.74
CA THR A 88 4.81 22.65 11.80
C THR A 88 5.32 21.22 11.59
N PRO A 89 5.99 20.92 10.47
CA PRO A 89 6.50 19.58 10.20
C PRO A 89 7.72 19.26 11.07
N PRO A 90 7.92 17.99 11.49
CA PRO A 90 9.19 17.56 12.04
C PRO A 90 10.29 17.58 10.97
N PRO A 91 11.58 17.62 11.37
CA PRO A 91 12.70 17.74 10.42
C PRO A 91 12.77 16.65 9.34
N ALA A 92 12.23 15.46 9.61
CA ALA A 92 12.22 14.32 8.69
C ALA A 92 11.06 14.36 7.67
N ALA A 93 10.11 15.30 7.78
CA ALA A 93 8.96 15.35 6.90
C ALA A 93 9.37 15.70 5.45
N LEU A 94 9.00 14.84 4.51
CA LEU A 94 9.26 15.04 3.09
C LEU A 94 8.46 16.25 2.56
N ASN A 95 9.15 17.21 1.96
CA ASN A 95 8.51 18.38 1.36
C ASN A 95 9.28 18.80 0.11
N ASN A 96 8.96 18.20 -1.03
CA ASN A 96 9.53 18.56 -2.32
C ASN A 96 8.59 19.49 -3.09
N PRO A 97 8.97 20.76 -3.33
CA PRO A 97 8.12 21.72 -4.05
C PRO A 97 7.66 21.27 -5.44
N ARG A 98 8.42 20.37 -6.08
CA ARG A 98 8.06 19.78 -7.39
C ARG A 98 6.73 19.03 -7.36
N PHE A 99 6.37 18.46 -6.21
CA PHE A 99 5.17 17.64 -6.05
C PHE A 99 3.97 18.39 -5.48
N LYS A 100 4.13 19.68 -5.22
CA LYS A 100 3.08 20.51 -4.65
C LYS A 100 1.80 20.47 -5.49
N GLY A 101 0.68 20.13 -4.85
CA GLY A 101 -0.64 20.07 -5.47
C GLY A 101 -0.92 18.83 -6.33
N LEU A 102 0.04 17.89 -6.40
CA LEU A 102 -0.14 16.60 -7.06
C LEU A 102 -0.73 15.57 -6.09
N THR A 103 -1.50 14.64 -6.63
CA THR A 103 -1.98 13.45 -5.91
C THR A 103 -0.89 12.39 -5.82
N ALA A 104 -1.04 11.41 -4.91
CA ALA A 104 -0.10 10.31 -4.79
C ALA A 104 0.04 9.50 -6.10
N GLU A 105 -1.04 9.36 -6.88
CA GLU A 105 -1.02 8.70 -8.18
C GLU A 105 -0.22 9.45 -9.24
N GLU A 106 -0.24 10.78 -9.20
CA GLU A 106 0.53 11.62 -10.12
C GLU A 106 2.00 11.69 -9.73
N ILE A 107 2.30 11.61 -8.43
CA ILE A 107 3.67 11.60 -7.90
C ILE A 107 4.34 10.25 -8.14
N TYR A 108 3.63 9.15 -7.94
CA TYR A 108 4.17 7.80 -8.01
C TYR A 108 5.04 7.51 -9.25
N PRO A 109 4.63 7.81 -10.49
CA PRO A 109 5.46 7.60 -11.67
C PRO A 109 6.66 8.54 -11.77
N LEU A 110 6.68 9.63 -11.00
CA LEU A 110 7.76 10.64 -11.02
C LEU A 110 8.90 10.33 -10.04
N LEU A 111 8.67 9.43 -9.09
CA LEU A 111 9.70 8.93 -8.17
C LEU A 111 10.57 7.88 -8.88
N GLU A 112 11.83 7.80 -8.50
CA GLU A 112 12.72 6.72 -8.93
C GLU A 112 12.50 5.48 -8.06
N GLU A 113 12.79 4.28 -8.57
CA GLU A 113 12.62 3.03 -7.81
C GLU A 113 13.65 2.89 -6.67
N GLU A 114 14.79 3.56 -6.82
CA GLU A 114 15.90 3.57 -5.87
C GLU A 114 15.89 4.83 -4.96
N ASP A 115 14.75 5.51 -4.83
CA ASP A 115 14.65 6.66 -3.93
C ASP A 115 14.83 6.20 -2.47
N ASP A 116 15.96 6.55 -1.86
CA ASP A 116 16.31 6.16 -0.49
C ASP A 116 15.70 7.06 0.59
N ALA A 117 14.82 8.01 0.22
CA ALA A 117 14.11 8.85 1.18
C ALA A 117 13.28 7.99 2.14
N GLU A 118 13.27 8.38 3.42
CA GLU A 118 12.47 7.72 4.44
C GLU A 118 11.09 8.39 4.56
N THR A 119 10.05 7.59 4.76
CA THR A 119 8.71 8.07 5.09
C THR A 119 8.67 8.59 6.53
N LEU A 120 7.73 9.50 6.81
CA LEU A 120 7.56 10.05 8.16
C LEU A 120 7.01 8.99 9.12
N ASP A 121 6.10 8.16 8.63
CA ASP A 121 5.44 7.08 9.36
C ASP A 121 5.61 5.73 8.66
N ARG A 122 5.12 4.68 9.28
CA ARG A 122 5.05 3.33 8.70
C ARG A 122 3.62 2.96 8.36
N HIS A 123 3.38 2.65 7.10
CA HIS A 123 2.09 2.11 6.67
C HIS A 123 2.03 0.59 6.91
N VAL A 124 1.05 0.16 7.72
CA VAL A 124 0.82 -1.26 8.00
C VAL A 124 -0.33 -1.77 7.14
N TYR A 125 -0.03 -2.65 6.20
CA TYR A 125 -1.02 -3.26 5.32
C TYR A 125 -1.54 -4.59 5.89
N ASP A 126 -2.75 -5.01 5.52
CA ASP A 126 -3.38 -6.24 6.05
C ASP A 126 -2.53 -7.52 5.86
N ALA A 127 -1.72 -7.59 4.80
CA ALA A 127 -0.80 -8.70 4.59
C ALA A 127 0.32 -8.79 5.65
N ASP A 128 0.73 -7.67 6.23
CA ASP A 128 1.75 -7.62 7.29
C ASP A 128 1.18 -8.12 8.62
N ASN A 129 -0.08 -7.81 8.93
CA ASN A 129 -0.76 -8.28 10.13
C ASN A 129 -0.90 -9.81 10.21
N GLN A 130 -0.97 -10.50 9.07
CA GLN A 130 -1.01 -11.96 9.03
C GLN A 130 0.36 -12.62 9.29
N ARG A 131 1.46 -11.90 9.05
CA ARG A 131 2.84 -12.38 9.27
C ARG A 131 3.43 -11.99 10.63
N GLY A 132 2.89 -10.93 11.26
CA GLY A 132 3.40 -10.37 12.52
C GLY A 132 3.26 -11.26 13.76
N GLY A 133 2.72 -12.47 13.64
CA GLY A 133 2.67 -13.44 14.73
C GLY A 133 3.99 -14.18 14.98
N ASN A 134 4.98 -14.15 14.08
CA ASN A 134 6.22 -14.94 14.26
C ASN A 134 7.45 -14.52 13.43
N GLN A 135 7.65 -13.24 13.09
CA GLN A 135 8.90 -12.82 12.44
C GLN A 135 9.32 -11.40 12.82
N SER A 136 10.13 -11.30 13.85
CA SER A 136 11.10 -10.22 14.05
C SER A 136 12.25 -10.46 13.07
N GLY A 137 12.44 -9.59 12.04
CA GLY A 137 13.69 -9.57 11.30
C GLY A 137 13.68 -9.49 9.77
N LEU A 138 12.57 -9.18 9.11
CA LEU A 138 12.62 -8.91 7.67
C LEU A 138 12.72 -7.40 7.42
N SER A 139 13.73 -6.98 6.66
CA SER A 139 13.88 -5.59 6.21
C SER A 139 12.77 -5.24 5.21
N GLU A 140 12.45 -3.93 5.06
CA GLU A 140 11.47 -3.47 4.06
C GLU A 140 11.79 -3.96 2.63
N LYS A 141 13.08 -4.11 2.31
CA LYS A 141 13.54 -4.66 1.02
C LYS A 141 13.12 -6.12 0.79
N ASP A 142 12.97 -6.90 1.87
CA ASP A 142 12.56 -8.31 1.79
C ASP A 142 11.04 -8.45 1.63
N LEU A 143 10.27 -7.48 2.11
CA LEU A 143 8.81 -7.43 1.98
C LEU A 143 8.38 -7.04 0.55
N ASP A 144 9.09 -6.12 -0.10
CA ASP A 144 8.82 -5.75 -1.50
C ASP A 144 9.10 -6.91 -2.48
N LYS A 145 10.21 -7.63 -2.28
CA LYS A 145 10.53 -8.80 -3.12
C LYS A 145 9.51 -9.93 -3.03
N SER A 146 8.78 -10.06 -1.92
CA SER A 146 7.74 -11.08 -1.76
C SER A 146 6.43 -10.75 -2.49
N ASN A 147 6.27 -9.50 -2.96
CA ASN A 147 5.07 -9.04 -3.68
C ASN A 147 5.25 -9.06 -5.22
N GLU A 148 6.48 -9.28 -5.71
CA GLU A 148 6.79 -9.40 -7.16
C GLU A 148 6.56 -10.81 -7.73
N GLY A 149 6.10 -11.78 -6.92
CA GLY A 149 6.12 -13.22 -7.23
C GLY A 149 4.83 -13.85 -7.71
N ASP A 150 3.79 -13.11 -8.17
CA ASP A 150 2.55 -13.76 -8.62
C ASP A 150 2.00 -13.14 -9.91
N GLU A 151 2.84 -13.10 -10.95
CA GLU A 151 2.36 -13.00 -12.33
C GLU A 151 2.39 -14.41 -12.96
N PRO A 152 1.27 -14.92 -13.46
CA PRO A 152 1.26 -16.21 -14.17
C PRO A 152 1.94 -16.04 -15.52
N HIS A 153 3.13 -16.62 -15.67
CA HIS A 153 3.76 -16.79 -16.97
C HIS A 153 2.88 -17.70 -17.88
N PRO A 154 2.60 -17.30 -19.13
CA PRO A 154 2.00 -18.21 -20.10
C PRO A 154 3.03 -19.28 -20.48
N GLU A 155 2.72 -20.53 -20.16
CA GLU A 155 3.47 -21.69 -20.60
C GLU A 155 3.45 -21.79 -22.14
N ASN A 156 4.61 -21.57 -22.72
CA ASN A 156 4.89 -21.93 -24.10
C ASN A 156 5.30 -23.42 -24.14
N GLY A 157 4.34 -24.28 -24.48
CA GLY A 157 4.62 -25.70 -24.69
C GLY A 157 5.22 -25.97 -26.07
N GLU A 158 6.35 -26.63 -26.12
CA GLU A 158 6.83 -27.30 -27.33
C GLU A 158 7.25 -28.73 -27.05
N LYS A 159 6.58 -29.60 -27.84
CA LYS A 159 7.00 -30.85 -28.46
C LYS A 159 7.24 -32.14 -27.65
N GLY A 160 6.51 -33.16 -28.12
CA GLY A 160 7.09 -34.47 -28.29
C GLY A 160 6.14 -35.67 -28.27
N GLY A 161 5.71 -36.14 -29.46
CA GLY A 161 5.73 -37.55 -29.81
C GLY A 161 4.52 -38.45 -29.55
N GLY A 162 3.73 -38.65 -30.58
CA GLY A 162 3.29 -39.88 -31.15
C GLY A 162 2.57 -40.96 -30.33
N ASN A 163 1.35 -41.31 -30.63
CA ASN A 163 1.00 -42.57 -31.32
C ASN A 163 -0.49 -42.68 -31.67
N GLN A 164 -0.76 -43.37 -32.75
CA GLN A 164 -2.00 -43.62 -33.46
C GLN A 164 -3.03 -44.44 -32.66
N SER A 165 -4.33 -44.20 -32.89
CA SER A 165 -5.30 -45.21 -33.35
C SER A 165 -6.70 -44.56 -33.46
N GLN A 166 -7.27 -44.62 -34.68
CA GLN A 166 -8.69 -44.48 -35.05
C GLN A 166 -9.37 -45.87 -34.96
N PRO A 167 -10.66 -46.03 -35.33
CA PRO A 167 -11.85 -45.15 -35.34
C PRO A 167 -13.10 -45.82 -34.69
N GLY A 168 -14.23 -45.10 -34.64
CA GLY A 168 -15.53 -45.68 -34.31
C GLY A 168 -16.68 -44.71 -34.61
N GLU A 169 -17.39 -45.00 -35.69
CA GLU A 169 -18.58 -44.32 -36.19
C GLU A 169 -19.80 -44.48 -35.28
N GLY A 170 -20.77 -43.57 -35.37
CA GLY A 170 -22.08 -43.72 -34.79
C GLY A 170 -23.00 -42.53 -35.07
N GLN A 171 -23.84 -42.69 -36.08
CA GLN A 171 -24.88 -41.81 -36.61
C GLN A 171 -26.07 -41.59 -35.66
N GLY A 172 -26.82 -40.50 -35.91
CA GLY A 172 -28.25 -40.44 -35.57
C GLY A 172 -28.81 -39.07 -35.21
N GLN A 173 -29.25 -38.32 -36.20
CA GLN A 173 -30.59 -37.76 -36.53
C GLN A 173 -31.30 -36.84 -35.51
N GLU A 174 -31.49 -35.59 -35.95
CA GLU A 174 -32.71 -34.82 -36.31
C GLU A 174 -33.90 -34.70 -35.32
N LYS A 175 -34.32 -33.48 -35.08
CA LYS A 175 -35.56 -32.72 -35.40
C LYS A 175 -35.68 -31.50 -34.46
N ALA A 176 -35.71 -30.33 -34.89
CA ALA A 176 -36.66 -29.39 -35.52
C ALA A 176 -37.89 -29.00 -34.68
N ASP A 177 -38.18 -27.69 -34.76
CA ASP A 177 -39.42 -26.94 -34.47
C ASP A 177 -39.60 -26.44 -33.01
N GLY A 178 -39.93 -25.19 -32.73
CA GLY A 178 -40.67 -24.13 -33.36
C GLY A 178 -40.79 -22.95 -32.42
N ALA A 179 -40.66 -21.73 -32.92
CA ALA A 179 -41.19 -20.54 -32.33
C ALA A 179 -42.69 -20.44 -32.62
N PRO A 180 -43.51 -19.55 -32.01
CA PRO A 180 -43.35 -18.11 -32.03
C PRO A 180 -43.84 -17.34 -30.77
N GLN A 181 -43.54 -16.04 -30.82
CA GLN A 181 -44.10 -14.95 -30.00
C GLN A 181 -45.62 -14.76 -30.15
N PRO A 182 -46.27 -13.95 -29.29
CA PRO A 182 -46.19 -12.48 -29.33
C PRO A 182 -45.68 -11.81 -28.06
#